data_86a32714e226d14537aab9577b86d17a
#
_entry.id   86a32714e226d14537aab9577b86d17a
#
_cell.length_a   1.000
_cell.length_b   1.000
_cell.length_c   1.000
_cell.angle_alpha   90.00
_cell.angle_beta   90.00
_cell.angle_gamma   90.00
#
_symmetry.space_group_name_H-M   'P 1'
#
loop_
_entity.id
_entity.type
_entity.pdbx_description
1 polymer ?
#
loop_
_entity_poly.entity_id
_entity_poly.type
_entity_poly.pdbx_seq_one_letter_code
_entity_poly.pdbx_strand_id
1 'polypeptide(L)'
;MRVVLNKSDQVSAQQLLRVYGALMWSLGKVFMTPEVCKVYVGSFNTEPLKTEHNSLGAELFEKEQSDLKRDLLDVPRRSCDRKVNEFVKRVRACLTHAKIVAHLRKQMPLMTGHADKQRRLMENLETEFQACVHEHHIPRGDMPNPRRFKDIMKGIQIWKLPKVDKKQMQTLEEVLTLDLPRVMREFDNPF
;
A
#
# COMPACT_ATOMS: atom_id res chain seq x y z
N MET A 1 10.66 -3.20 8.01
CA MET A 1 11.38 -4.03 9.00
C MET A 1 12.42 -3.17 9.69
N ARG A 2 12.73 -3.44 10.97
CA ARG A 2 13.81 -2.79 11.72
C ARG A 2 14.76 -3.87 12.22
N VAL A 3 16.05 -3.60 12.16
CA VAL A 3 17.09 -4.53 12.62
C VAL A 3 17.82 -3.86 13.79
N VAL A 4 18.08 -4.63 14.82
CA VAL A 4 18.79 -4.16 16.03
C VAL A 4 19.99 -5.06 16.24
N LEU A 5 21.18 -4.46 16.29
CA LEU A 5 22.41 -5.11 16.68
C LEU A 5 22.60 -4.86 18.18
N ASN A 6 22.16 -5.83 18.98
CA ASN A 6 22.21 -5.77 20.42
C ASN A 6 23.56 -6.22 20.99
N LYS A 7 23.84 -5.91 22.26
CA LYS A 7 25.08 -6.25 22.96
C LYS A 7 26.35 -5.67 22.32
N SER A 8 26.22 -4.52 21.68
CA SER A 8 27.34 -3.88 20.97
C SER A 8 28.38 -3.30 21.92
N ASP A 9 28.10 -3.22 23.20
CA ASP A 9 29.04 -2.84 24.28
C ASP A 9 30.07 -3.94 24.61
N GLN A 10 29.81 -5.19 24.17
CA GLN A 10 30.69 -6.33 24.48
C GLN A 10 31.83 -6.51 23.47
N VAL A 11 31.87 -5.70 22.46
CA VAL A 11 32.86 -5.76 21.38
C VAL A 11 33.58 -4.43 21.22
N SER A 12 34.83 -4.47 20.70
CA SER A 12 35.56 -3.24 20.40
C SER A 12 34.93 -2.52 19.19
N ALA A 13 35.19 -1.21 19.07
CA ALA A 13 34.73 -0.41 17.95
C ALA A 13 35.10 -1.01 16.58
N GLN A 14 36.31 -1.55 16.46
CA GLN A 14 36.76 -2.20 15.23
C GLN A 14 36.00 -3.49 14.91
N GLN A 15 35.73 -4.30 15.92
CA GLN A 15 34.92 -5.52 15.78
C GLN A 15 33.47 -5.17 15.42
N LEU A 16 32.91 -4.14 16.05
CA LEU A 16 31.57 -3.66 15.78
C LEU A 16 31.41 -3.23 14.32
N LEU A 17 32.36 -2.46 13.78
CA LEU A 17 32.38 -2.07 12.36
C LEU A 17 32.42 -3.27 11.41
N ARG A 18 33.21 -4.29 11.71
CA ARG A 18 33.29 -5.52 10.91
C ARG A 18 31.96 -6.28 10.91
N VAL A 19 31.38 -6.44 12.11
CA VAL A 19 30.07 -7.13 12.25
C VAL A 19 28.98 -6.35 11.57
N TYR A 20 28.94 -5.02 11.73
CA TYR A 20 27.98 -4.14 11.06
C TYR A 20 28.08 -4.24 9.53
N GLY A 21 29.29 -4.19 8.98
CA GLY A 21 29.52 -4.32 7.54
C GLY A 21 29.08 -5.69 7.01
N ALA A 22 29.41 -6.77 7.72
CA ALA A 22 28.99 -8.13 7.35
C ALA A 22 27.48 -8.29 7.42
N LEU A 23 26.84 -7.72 8.44
CA LEU A 23 25.39 -7.71 8.57
C LEU A 23 24.72 -6.96 7.41
N MET A 24 25.21 -5.75 7.10
CA MET A 24 24.67 -4.95 5.97
C MET A 24 24.82 -5.66 4.63
N TRP A 25 25.95 -6.30 4.40
CA TRP A 25 26.17 -7.12 3.21
C TRP A 25 25.19 -8.29 3.12
N SER A 26 24.95 -8.98 4.23
CA SER A 26 24.01 -10.11 4.29
C SER A 26 22.57 -9.67 4.09
N LEU A 27 22.17 -8.56 4.72
CA LEU A 27 20.85 -7.98 4.55
C LEU A 27 20.59 -7.53 3.12
N GLY A 28 21.59 -6.93 2.45
CA GLY A 28 21.49 -6.54 1.04
C GLY A 28 21.21 -7.72 0.10
N LYS A 29 21.72 -8.91 0.42
CA LYS A 29 21.43 -10.14 -0.35
C LYS A 29 20.02 -10.68 -0.11
N VAL A 30 19.50 -10.52 1.09
CA VAL A 30 18.17 -11.03 1.49
C VAL A 30 17.05 -10.11 1.02
N PHE A 31 17.26 -8.81 1.20
CA PHE A 31 16.26 -7.81 0.89
C PHE A 31 16.38 -7.35 -0.54
N MET A 32 16.36 -7.89 -1.54
CA MET A 32 16.37 -7.45 -2.95
C MET A 32 15.70 -6.09 -3.22
N THR A 33 15.88 -5.14 -2.30
CA THR A 33 15.34 -3.78 -2.39
C THR A 33 16.49 -2.79 -2.53
N PRO A 34 16.33 -1.70 -3.31
CA PRO A 34 17.36 -0.67 -3.44
C PRO A 34 17.55 0.16 -2.16
N GLU A 35 16.64 0.02 -1.20
CA GLU A 35 16.68 0.77 0.06
C GLU A 35 17.56 0.07 1.09
N VAL A 36 18.47 0.84 1.68
CA VAL A 36 19.30 0.36 2.78
C VAL A 36 18.45 0.23 4.05
N CYS A 37 18.43 -0.96 4.64
CA CYS A 37 17.74 -1.19 5.89
C CYS A 37 18.50 -0.50 7.03
N LYS A 38 17.80 0.36 7.82
CA LYS A 38 18.41 0.96 9.02
C LYS A 38 18.62 -0.12 10.08
N VAL A 39 19.86 -0.22 10.55
CA VAL A 39 20.27 -1.09 11.64
C VAL A 39 20.61 -0.21 12.84
N TYR A 40 19.91 -0.41 13.94
CA TYR A 40 20.19 0.24 15.20
C TYR A 40 21.27 -0.52 15.96
N VAL A 41 22.25 0.20 16.48
CA VAL A 41 23.35 -0.35 17.25
C VAL A 41 23.18 0.05 18.71
N GLY A 42 23.25 -0.90 19.65
CA GLY A 42 23.10 -0.56 21.07
C GLY A 42 23.29 -1.74 22.00
N SER A 43 23.24 -1.46 23.28
CA SER A 43 23.16 -2.45 24.34
C SER A 43 21.82 -2.27 25.07
N PHE A 44 20.84 -3.07 24.67
CA PHE A 44 19.50 -3.05 25.26
C PHE A 44 19.42 -4.06 26.38
N ASN A 45 20.20 -3.82 27.44
CA ASN A 45 20.30 -4.65 28.62
C ASN A 45 20.01 -3.83 29.88
N THR A 46 19.66 -4.49 30.97
CA THR A 46 19.47 -3.87 32.31
C THR A 46 20.79 -3.64 33.02
N GLU A 47 21.87 -4.25 32.55
CA GLU A 47 23.21 -4.06 33.12
C GLU A 47 23.83 -2.74 32.64
N PRO A 48 24.73 -2.12 33.47
CA PRO A 48 25.46 -0.94 33.04
C PRO A 48 26.34 -1.24 31.82
N LEU A 49 26.48 -0.24 30.93
CA LEU A 49 27.28 -0.35 29.74
C LEU A 49 28.74 -0.66 30.07
N LYS A 50 29.30 -1.68 29.41
CA LYS A 50 30.72 -2.01 29.47
C LYS A 50 31.53 -1.08 28.59
N THR A 51 31.91 0.07 29.11
CA THR A 51 32.65 1.11 28.35
C THR A 51 34.16 0.81 28.20
N GLU A 52 34.68 -0.19 28.89
CA GLU A 52 36.11 -0.52 28.87
C GLU A 52 36.66 -0.93 27.49
N HIS A 53 35.82 -1.47 26.62
CA HIS A 53 36.24 -1.98 25.34
C HIS A 53 35.75 -1.15 24.13
N ASN A 54 34.88 -0.16 24.34
CA ASN A 54 34.26 0.59 23.27
C ASN A 54 34.38 2.10 23.46
N SER A 55 35.33 2.70 22.75
CA SER A 55 35.56 4.15 22.74
C SER A 55 34.53 4.96 21.97
N LEU A 56 33.58 4.30 21.26
CA LEU A 56 32.46 4.96 20.55
C LEU A 56 31.42 5.54 21.53
N GLY A 57 31.55 5.21 22.81
CA GLY A 57 30.90 5.92 23.89
C GLY A 57 29.42 5.64 24.13
N ALA A 58 29.00 5.87 25.34
CA ALA A 58 27.62 5.83 25.80
C ALA A 58 26.71 6.73 24.92
N GLU A 59 27.23 7.86 24.48
CA GLU A 59 26.50 8.84 23.66
C GLU A 59 25.94 8.28 22.36
N LEU A 60 26.71 7.44 21.61
CA LEU A 60 26.22 6.79 20.42
C LEU A 60 25.05 5.84 20.74
N PHE A 61 25.19 5.03 21.78
CA PHE A 61 24.16 4.07 22.15
C PHE A 61 22.90 4.76 22.67
N GLU A 62 23.02 5.85 23.42
CA GLU A 62 21.90 6.66 23.87
C GLU A 62 21.14 7.29 22.70
N LYS A 63 21.87 7.82 21.71
CA LYS A 63 21.28 8.39 20.50
C LYS A 63 20.55 7.32 19.68
N GLU A 64 21.18 6.18 19.44
CA GLU A 64 20.55 5.07 18.69
C GLU A 64 19.34 4.50 19.44
N GLN A 65 19.38 4.42 20.77
CA GLN A 65 18.25 4.03 21.61
C GLN A 65 17.09 5.02 21.51
N SER A 66 17.41 6.32 21.57
CA SER A 66 16.41 7.39 21.42
C SER A 66 15.77 7.35 20.03
N ASP A 67 16.57 7.16 18.99
CA ASP A 67 16.09 7.02 17.61
C ASP A 67 15.20 5.77 17.44
N LEU A 68 15.59 4.64 18.01
CA LEU A 68 14.78 3.42 18.00
C LEU A 68 13.47 3.63 18.73
N LYS A 69 13.49 4.27 19.91
CA LYS A 69 12.28 4.57 20.68
C LYS A 69 11.33 5.45 19.88
N ARG A 70 11.84 6.51 19.24
CA ARG A 70 11.04 7.38 18.35
C ARG A 70 10.43 6.60 17.21
N ASP A 71 11.23 5.77 16.50
CA ASP A 71 10.74 4.91 15.42
C ASP A 71 9.65 3.94 15.89
N LEU A 72 9.75 3.39 17.11
CA LEU A 72 8.73 2.50 17.67
C LEU A 72 7.44 3.24 18.01
N LEU A 73 7.55 4.45 18.56
CA LEU A 73 6.38 5.30 18.84
C LEU A 73 5.65 5.74 17.57
N ASP A 74 6.37 5.87 16.45
CA ASP A 74 5.79 6.19 15.13
C ASP A 74 5.12 4.99 14.44
N VAL A 75 5.32 3.76 14.91
CA VAL A 75 4.77 2.55 14.27
C VAL A 75 3.24 2.59 14.13
N PRO A 76 2.45 2.98 15.16
CA PRO A 76 1.00 3.04 15.03
C PRO A 76 0.55 3.99 13.93
N ARG A 77 1.15 5.19 13.85
CA ARG A 77 0.86 6.18 12.82
C ARG A 77 1.15 5.64 11.42
N ARG A 78 2.35 5.11 11.19
CA ARG A 78 2.74 4.52 9.89
C ARG A 78 1.89 3.29 9.52
N SER A 79 1.41 2.55 10.52
CA SER A 79 0.49 1.42 10.29
C SER A 79 -0.89 1.91 9.87
N CYS A 80 -1.38 2.98 10.49
CA CYS A 80 -2.62 3.63 10.10
C CYS A 80 -2.54 4.15 8.66
N ASP A 81 -1.51 4.91 8.30
CA ASP A 81 -1.29 5.43 6.95
C ASP A 81 -1.32 4.32 5.88
N ARG A 82 -0.67 3.18 6.16
CA ARG A 82 -0.69 2.04 5.25
C ARG A 82 -2.08 1.44 5.09
N LYS A 83 -2.84 1.29 6.18
CA LYS A 83 -4.22 0.79 6.14
C LYS A 83 -5.13 1.74 5.38
N VAL A 84 -4.99 3.04 5.62
CA VAL A 84 -5.73 4.08 4.90
C VAL A 84 -5.42 4.02 3.41
N ASN A 85 -4.15 3.96 3.02
CA ASN A 85 -3.75 3.87 1.62
C ASN A 85 -4.29 2.60 0.95
N GLU A 86 -4.27 1.46 1.65
CA GLU A 86 -4.84 0.22 1.15
C GLU A 86 -6.37 0.32 0.99
N PHE A 87 -7.04 0.91 1.96
CA PHE A 87 -8.49 1.18 1.90
C PHE A 87 -8.84 2.07 0.70
N VAL A 88 -8.13 3.20 0.52
CA VAL A 88 -8.31 4.09 -0.64
C VAL A 88 -8.18 3.34 -1.96
N LYS A 89 -7.12 2.53 -2.10
CA LYS A 89 -6.91 1.71 -3.31
C LYS A 89 -8.08 0.77 -3.56
N ARG A 90 -8.58 0.12 -2.53
CA ARG A 90 -9.72 -0.80 -2.64
C ARG A 90 -11.01 -0.07 -3.02
N VAL A 91 -11.32 1.06 -2.37
CA VAL A 91 -12.52 1.85 -2.69
C VAL A 91 -12.45 2.37 -4.12
N ARG A 92 -11.31 2.91 -4.57
CA ARG A 92 -11.12 3.33 -5.97
C ARG A 92 -11.31 2.19 -6.95
N ALA A 93 -10.76 1.02 -6.67
CA ALA A 93 -10.94 -0.16 -7.51
C ALA A 93 -12.41 -0.58 -7.60
N CYS A 94 -13.14 -0.60 -6.49
CA CYS A 94 -14.58 -0.89 -6.46
C CYS A 94 -15.38 0.14 -7.25
N LEU A 95 -15.09 1.44 -7.09
CA LEU A 95 -15.75 2.53 -7.80
C LEU A 95 -15.50 2.44 -9.31
N THR A 96 -14.25 2.23 -9.71
CA THR A 96 -13.88 2.04 -11.12
C THR A 96 -14.59 0.82 -11.71
N HIS A 97 -14.61 -0.29 -10.98
CA HIS A 97 -15.32 -1.50 -11.40
C HIS A 97 -16.83 -1.25 -11.57
N ALA A 98 -17.45 -0.57 -10.60
CA ALA A 98 -18.86 -0.22 -10.68
C ALA A 98 -19.18 0.68 -11.89
N LYS A 99 -18.34 1.66 -12.18
CA LYS A 99 -18.46 2.55 -13.35
C LYS A 99 -18.33 1.77 -14.65
N ILE A 100 -17.35 0.87 -14.76
CA ILE A 100 -17.17 0.01 -15.97
C ILE A 100 -18.39 -0.89 -16.16
N VAL A 101 -18.86 -1.57 -15.12
CA VAL A 101 -20.03 -2.46 -15.20
C VAL A 101 -21.27 -1.68 -15.60
N ALA A 102 -21.50 -0.50 -15.02
CA ALA A 102 -22.62 0.36 -15.36
C ALA A 102 -22.58 0.80 -16.84
N HIS A 103 -21.39 1.21 -17.33
CA HIS A 103 -21.16 1.60 -18.72
C HIS A 103 -21.43 0.45 -19.68
N LEU A 104 -20.83 -0.72 -19.47
CA LEU A 104 -21.03 -1.89 -20.33
C LEU A 104 -22.48 -2.38 -20.31
N ARG A 105 -23.10 -2.37 -19.13
CA ARG A 105 -24.50 -2.77 -18.99
C ARG A 105 -25.47 -1.83 -19.70
N LYS A 106 -25.22 -0.53 -19.70
CA LYS A 106 -26.02 0.48 -20.41
C LYS A 106 -26.09 0.21 -21.92
N GLN A 107 -25.04 -0.43 -22.47
CA GLN A 107 -24.96 -0.78 -23.88
C GLN A 107 -25.63 -2.12 -24.24
N MET A 108 -26.06 -2.89 -23.23
CA MET A 108 -26.72 -4.19 -23.48
C MET A 108 -28.16 -3.98 -23.96
N PRO A 109 -28.61 -4.77 -24.94
CA PRO A 109 -29.98 -4.69 -25.43
C PRO A 109 -30.98 -5.16 -24.37
N LEU A 110 -32.23 -4.69 -24.44
CA LEU A 110 -33.25 -4.99 -23.43
C LEU A 110 -33.89 -6.38 -23.59
N MET A 111 -34.02 -6.91 -24.84
CA MET A 111 -34.78 -8.11 -25.07
C MET A 111 -33.97 -9.30 -25.62
N THR A 112 -33.28 -9.16 -26.74
CA THR A 112 -32.59 -10.27 -27.41
C THR A 112 -31.19 -9.86 -27.88
N GLY A 113 -30.33 -10.85 -28.22
CA GLY A 113 -28.99 -10.59 -28.78
C GLY A 113 -27.92 -10.25 -27.75
N HIS A 114 -28.15 -10.58 -26.48
CA HIS A 114 -27.20 -10.28 -25.38
C HIS A 114 -25.80 -10.88 -25.61
N ALA A 115 -25.73 -12.14 -26.04
CA ALA A 115 -24.46 -12.83 -26.22
C ALA A 115 -23.61 -12.22 -27.33
N ASP A 116 -24.24 -11.89 -28.48
CA ASP A 116 -23.56 -11.29 -29.63
C ASP A 116 -23.11 -9.85 -29.31
N LYS A 117 -23.96 -9.09 -28.64
CA LYS A 117 -23.57 -7.73 -28.18
C LYS A 117 -22.42 -7.80 -27.19
N GLN A 118 -22.45 -8.70 -26.21
CA GLN A 118 -21.35 -8.88 -25.27
C GLN A 118 -20.05 -9.26 -26.00
N ARG A 119 -20.09 -10.15 -26.98
CA ARG A 119 -18.93 -10.52 -27.78
C ARG A 119 -18.31 -9.30 -28.46
N ARG A 120 -19.12 -8.49 -29.14
CA ARG A 120 -18.68 -7.24 -29.79
C ARG A 120 -18.09 -6.23 -28.81
N LEU A 121 -18.69 -6.07 -27.62
CA LEU A 121 -18.15 -5.21 -26.56
C LEU A 121 -16.78 -5.71 -26.07
N MET A 122 -16.61 -7.03 -25.93
CA MET A 122 -15.33 -7.62 -25.54
C MET A 122 -14.27 -7.55 -26.65
N GLU A 123 -14.65 -7.58 -27.92
CA GLU A 123 -13.74 -7.37 -29.04
C GLU A 123 -13.21 -5.94 -29.07
N ASN A 124 -14.06 -4.95 -28.79
CA ASN A 124 -13.73 -3.51 -28.79
C ASN A 124 -13.49 -2.94 -27.40
N LEU A 125 -13.07 -3.77 -26.43
CA LEU A 125 -13.00 -3.39 -25.01
C LEU A 125 -12.10 -2.19 -24.75
N GLU A 126 -11.01 -2.01 -25.48
CA GLU A 126 -10.12 -0.86 -25.33
C GLU A 126 -10.82 0.46 -25.68
N THR A 127 -11.62 0.46 -26.74
CA THR A 127 -12.43 1.63 -27.11
C THR A 127 -13.50 1.93 -26.08
N GLU A 128 -14.15 0.87 -25.56
CA GLU A 128 -15.15 1.00 -24.49
C GLU A 128 -14.54 1.53 -23.19
N PHE A 129 -13.31 1.11 -22.86
CA PHE A 129 -12.59 1.63 -21.71
C PHE A 129 -12.23 3.11 -21.89
N GLN A 130 -11.82 3.53 -23.07
CA GLN A 130 -11.56 4.94 -23.35
C GLN A 130 -12.84 5.78 -23.23
N ALA A 131 -13.97 5.29 -23.75
CA ALA A 131 -15.27 5.95 -23.60
C ALA A 131 -15.68 6.04 -22.12
N CYS A 132 -15.51 4.97 -21.34
CA CYS A 132 -15.78 4.95 -19.92
C CYS A 132 -14.89 5.93 -19.12
N VAL A 133 -13.61 6.01 -19.45
CA VAL A 133 -12.67 6.99 -18.87
C VAL A 133 -13.15 8.41 -19.11
N HIS A 134 -13.60 8.71 -20.33
CA HIS A 134 -14.11 10.03 -20.69
C HIS A 134 -15.45 10.37 -20.01
N GLU A 135 -16.40 9.42 -20.02
CA GLU A 135 -17.75 9.60 -19.46
C GLU A 135 -17.70 9.80 -17.94
N HIS A 136 -16.83 9.05 -17.25
CA HIS A 136 -16.79 9.01 -15.78
C HIS A 136 -15.55 9.67 -15.16
N HIS A 137 -14.72 10.35 -15.95
CA HIS A 137 -13.48 11.01 -15.50
C HIS A 137 -12.57 10.10 -14.66
N ILE A 138 -12.41 8.83 -15.07
CA ILE A 138 -11.61 7.85 -14.36
C ILE A 138 -10.12 8.10 -14.67
N PRO A 139 -9.22 8.14 -13.66
CA PRO A 139 -7.81 8.18 -13.90
C PRO A 139 -7.35 6.95 -14.71
N ARG A 140 -6.55 7.15 -15.75
CA ARG A 140 -6.06 6.04 -16.60
C ARG A 140 -5.33 4.95 -15.81
N GLY A 141 -4.63 5.32 -14.75
CA GLY A 141 -3.92 4.38 -13.88
C GLY A 141 -4.82 3.47 -13.04
N ASP A 142 -6.09 3.84 -12.86
CA ASP A 142 -7.06 3.05 -12.10
C ASP A 142 -7.83 2.04 -12.99
N MET A 143 -7.64 2.12 -14.32
CA MET A 143 -8.28 1.19 -15.25
C MET A 143 -7.61 -0.18 -15.21
N PRO A 144 -8.40 -1.27 -15.20
CA PRO A 144 -7.86 -2.61 -15.26
C PRO A 144 -7.21 -2.91 -16.61
N ASN A 145 -6.27 -3.86 -16.63
CA ASN A 145 -5.69 -4.33 -17.88
C ASN A 145 -6.78 -4.98 -18.76
N PRO A 146 -6.96 -4.52 -20.02
CA PRO A 146 -8.05 -4.99 -20.88
C PRO A 146 -8.01 -6.50 -21.15
N ARG A 147 -6.83 -7.08 -21.34
CA ARG A 147 -6.67 -8.52 -21.58
C ARG A 147 -7.13 -9.34 -20.39
N ARG A 148 -6.65 -8.99 -19.18
CA ARG A 148 -7.04 -9.67 -17.94
C ARG A 148 -8.53 -9.50 -17.65
N PHE A 149 -9.08 -8.31 -17.89
CA PHE A 149 -10.51 -8.06 -17.73
C PHE A 149 -11.34 -8.93 -18.68
N LYS A 150 -10.95 -9.01 -19.97
CA LYS A 150 -11.60 -9.87 -20.97
C LYS A 150 -11.59 -11.35 -20.54
N ASP A 151 -10.48 -11.84 -20.00
CA ASP A 151 -10.37 -13.22 -19.54
C ASP A 151 -11.30 -13.52 -18.36
N ILE A 152 -11.41 -12.62 -17.40
CA ILE A 152 -12.35 -12.73 -16.28
C ILE A 152 -13.80 -12.70 -16.79
N MET A 153 -14.11 -11.85 -17.74
CA MET A 153 -15.47 -11.67 -18.24
C MET A 153 -15.96 -12.81 -19.16
N LYS A 154 -15.09 -13.72 -19.61
CA LYS A 154 -15.47 -14.88 -20.45
C LYS A 154 -16.54 -15.78 -19.78
N GLY A 155 -16.53 -15.88 -18.44
CA GLY A 155 -17.50 -16.68 -17.68
C GLY A 155 -18.68 -15.89 -17.12
N ILE A 156 -18.73 -14.57 -17.34
CA ILE A 156 -19.72 -13.67 -16.71
C ILE A 156 -20.67 -13.12 -17.75
N GLN A 157 -21.96 -13.19 -17.48
CA GLN A 157 -23.02 -12.63 -18.32
C GLN A 157 -23.34 -11.21 -17.88
N ILE A 158 -22.89 -10.20 -18.64
CA ILE A 158 -23.03 -8.77 -18.26
C ILE A 158 -24.47 -8.38 -18.00
N TRP A 159 -25.41 -8.89 -18.77
CA TRP A 159 -26.85 -8.58 -18.61
C TRP A 159 -27.47 -9.12 -17.33
N LYS A 160 -26.84 -10.12 -16.71
CA LYS A 160 -27.29 -10.68 -15.41
C LYS A 160 -26.68 -9.97 -14.21
N LEU A 161 -25.66 -9.15 -14.40
CA LEU A 161 -25.06 -8.40 -13.31
C LEU A 161 -26.12 -7.45 -12.68
N PRO A 162 -26.07 -7.18 -11.37
CA PRO A 162 -26.99 -6.23 -10.74
C PRO A 162 -26.83 -4.83 -11.34
N LYS A 163 -27.90 -4.05 -11.34
CA LYS A 163 -27.79 -2.62 -11.68
C LYS A 163 -26.97 -1.94 -10.58
N VAL A 164 -25.99 -1.19 -10.98
CA VAL A 164 -25.21 -0.38 -10.04
C VAL A 164 -26.08 0.79 -9.59
N ASP A 165 -26.27 0.91 -8.29
CA ASP A 165 -27.03 2.00 -7.70
C ASP A 165 -26.18 3.28 -7.68
N LYS A 166 -26.74 4.36 -8.27
CA LYS A 166 -26.07 5.68 -8.27
C LYS A 166 -25.80 6.20 -6.86
N LYS A 167 -26.71 5.91 -5.91
CA LYS A 167 -26.50 6.30 -4.51
C LYS A 167 -25.27 5.61 -3.91
N GLN A 168 -25.09 4.31 -4.16
CA GLN A 168 -23.92 3.58 -3.67
C GLN A 168 -22.61 4.13 -4.28
N MET A 169 -22.60 4.47 -5.56
CA MET A 169 -21.42 5.11 -6.16
C MET A 169 -21.12 6.46 -5.54
N GLN A 170 -22.15 7.27 -5.32
CA GLN A 170 -22.02 8.57 -4.67
C GLN A 170 -21.51 8.43 -3.23
N THR A 171 -22.03 7.49 -2.46
CA THR A 171 -21.54 7.20 -1.10
C THR A 171 -20.05 6.80 -1.11
N LEU A 172 -19.60 5.99 -2.08
CA LEU A 172 -18.18 5.63 -2.20
C LEU A 172 -17.31 6.84 -2.56
N GLU A 173 -17.82 7.76 -3.38
CA GLU A 173 -17.12 9.01 -3.69
C GLU A 173 -17.05 9.94 -2.47
N GLU A 174 -18.15 10.06 -1.70
CA GLU A 174 -18.20 10.83 -0.45
C GLU A 174 -17.23 10.28 0.60
N VAL A 175 -17.14 8.96 0.76
CA VAL A 175 -16.15 8.32 1.65
C VAL A 175 -14.73 8.73 1.31
N LEU A 176 -14.38 8.80 0.03
CA LEU A 176 -13.02 9.19 -0.40
C LEU A 176 -12.74 10.69 -0.26
N THR A 177 -13.75 11.52 -0.49
CA THR A 177 -13.57 12.99 -0.59
C THR A 177 -13.84 13.73 0.73
N LEU A 178 -14.72 13.19 1.58
CA LEU A 178 -15.16 13.85 2.80
C LEU A 178 -14.80 13.07 4.06
N ASP A 179 -15.23 11.80 4.15
CA ASP A 179 -15.11 11.03 5.40
C ASP A 179 -13.65 10.68 5.72
N LEU A 180 -12.92 10.20 4.73
CA LEU A 180 -11.55 9.77 4.94
C LEU A 180 -10.62 10.92 5.34
N PRO A 181 -10.62 12.10 4.68
CA PRO A 181 -9.83 13.25 5.12
C PRO A 181 -10.23 13.76 6.52
N ARG A 182 -11.51 13.59 6.90
CA ARG A 182 -11.98 13.95 8.23
C ARG A 182 -11.39 13.01 9.29
N VAL A 183 -11.51 11.71 9.09
CA VAL A 183 -10.95 10.69 10.01
C VAL A 183 -9.43 10.84 10.13
N MET A 184 -8.72 11.11 9.04
CA MET A 184 -7.27 11.34 9.08
C MET A 184 -6.90 12.56 9.91
N ARG A 185 -7.63 13.67 9.79
CA ARG A 185 -7.38 14.88 10.62
C ARG A 185 -7.64 14.62 12.10
N GLU A 186 -8.69 13.89 12.44
CA GLU A 186 -8.98 13.50 13.82
C GLU A 186 -7.91 12.57 14.40
N PHE A 187 -7.30 11.72 13.57
CA PHE A 187 -6.21 10.83 13.98
C PHE A 187 -4.87 11.57 14.17
N ASP A 188 -4.57 12.57 13.35
CA ASP A 188 -3.34 13.37 13.46
C ASP A 188 -3.37 14.37 14.63
N ASN A 189 -4.55 14.71 15.14
CA ASN A 189 -4.74 15.62 16.27
C ASN A 189 -5.69 15.00 17.32
N PRO A 190 -5.20 14.01 18.11
CA PRO A 190 -6.02 13.29 19.08
C PRO A 190 -6.37 14.12 20.36
N PHE A 191 -5.87 15.38 20.47
CA PHE A 191 -6.14 16.28 21.60
C PHE A 191 -6.55 17.65 21.15
#